data_a1f1c4345d15a4b221f1eeaf07f1867e
#
_entry.id   a1f1c4345d15a4b221f1eeaf07f1867e
#
_cell.length_a   1.000
_cell.length_b   1.000
_cell.length_c   1.000
_cell.angle_alpha   90.00
_cell.angle_beta   90.00
_cell.angle_gamma   90.00
#
_symmetry.space_group_name_H-M   'P 1'
#
loop_
_entity.id
_entity.type
_entity.pdbx_description
1 polymer ?
#
loop_
_entity_poly.entity_id
_entity_poly.type
_entity_poly.pdbx_seq_one_letter_code
_entity_poly.pdbx_strand_id
1 'polypeptide(L)'
;LIFTDDKTPYDYPENVKVTYWTFDQMKKKVQAIYDFPIFLERPYKLCDFKPAYGEIFADELKDYDFWGHCDIDLVWGNIRKFYTDEVLGQYEKVGFNGHSNLYKNTPEVCARYRTHIEGKMYYRDVYSVDKGFAFDEPGMDDIYEALQIPVYKKIDFANLLKYDYGFFLDWGKEEDAYKNEHQVFTWHNGTLLRHYLDHGKIKDEEYMYLHYWCRPTTFAIKEY
;
A
#
# COMPACT_ATOMS: atom_id res chain seq x y z
N LEU A 1 -12.38 -0.03 -2.30
CA LEU A 1 -12.84 0.79 -3.43
C LEU A 1 -11.88 0.63 -4.59
N ILE A 2 -12.39 0.47 -5.81
CA ILE A 2 -11.61 0.48 -7.05
C ILE A 2 -12.17 1.60 -7.94
N PHE A 3 -11.28 2.48 -8.40
CA PHE A 3 -11.60 3.49 -9.41
C PHE A 3 -10.81 3.14 -10.68
N THR A 4 -11.50 2.88 -11.78
CA THR A 4 -10.89 2.41 -13.03
C THR A 4 -11.66 2.89 -14.24
N ASP A 5 -10.99 3.07 -15.37
CA ASP A 5 -11.62 3.25 -16.68
C ASP A 5 -11.70 1.93 -17.49
N ASP A 6 -11.07 0.88 -17.01
CA ASP A 6 -11.18 -0.47 -17.56
C ASP A 6 -12.57 -1.06 -17.24
N LYS A 7 -13.33 -1.36 -18.30
CA LYS A 7 -14.67 -1.94 -18.22
C LYS A 7 -14.69 -3.44 -18.50
N THR A 8 -13.54 -4.08 -18.51
CA THR A 8 -13.46 -5.53 -18.62
C THR A 8 -14.27 -6.16 -17.49
N PRO A 9 -15.18 -7.08 -17.78
CA PRO A 9 -15.98 -7.71 -16.74
C PRO A 9 -15.11 -8.64 -15.89
N TYR A 10 -15.14 -8.40 -14.58
CA TYR A 10 -14.54 -9.25 -13.56
C TYR A 10 -15.60 -9.65 -12.54
N ASP A 11 -15.45 -10.83 -11.99
CA ASP A 11 -16.29 -11.31 -10.87
C ASP A 11 -15.68 -10.79 -9.56
N TYR A 12 -16.09 -9.58 -9.19
CA TYR A 12 -15.61 -8.96 -7.96
C TYR A 12 -16.34 -9.51 -6.73
N PRO A 13 -15.62 -9.75 -5.61
CA PRO A 13 -16.24 -10.08 -4.34
C PRO A 13 -17.22 -9.00 -3.86
N GLU A 14 -18.23 -9.39 -3.06
CA GLU A 14 -19.29 -8.49 -2.57
C GLU A 14 -18.76 -7.26 -1.80
N ASN A 15 -17.62 -7.38 -1.15
CA ASN A 15 -16.98 -6.29 -0.42
C ASN A 15 -16.16 -5.34 -1.31
N VAL A 16 -16.09 -5.58 -2.62
CA VAL A 16 -15.39 -4.72 -3.58
C VAL A 16 -16.40 -3.82 -4.28
N LYS A 17 -16.22 -2.50 -4.13
CA LYS A 17 -17.02 -1.48 -4.84
C LYS A 17 -16.17 -0.90 -5.97
N VAL A 18 -16.65 -1.03 -7.20
CA VAL A 18 -15.98 -0.53 -8.39
C VAL A 18 -16.70 0.71 -8.91
N THR A 19 -15.95 1.77 -9.17
CA THR A 19 -16.45 3.00 -9.77
C THR A 19 -15.70 3.27 -11.07
N TYR A 20 -16.43 3.33 -12.17
CA TYR A 20 -15.85 3.56 -13.50
C TYR A 20 -15.68 5.06 -13.74
N TRP A 21 -14.44 5.52 -13.61
CA TRP A 21 -14.04 6.90 -13.87
C TRP A 21 -12.93 6.95 -14.89
N THR A 22 -13.00 7.97 -15.75
CA THR A 22 -11.85 8.35 -16.58
C THR A 22 -10.79 9.02 -15.71
N PHE A 23 -9.56 9.02 -16.19
CA PHE A 23 -8.47 9.73 -15.51
C PHE A 23 -8.77 11.23 -15.32
N ASP A 24 -9.46 11.87 -16.28
CA ASP A 24 -9.89 13.27 -16.18
C ASP A 24 -10.91 13.50 -15.06
N GLN A 25 -11.79 12.54 -14.81
CA GLN A 25 -12.74 12.61 -13.68
C GLN A 25 -11.99 12.50 -12.35
N MET A 26 -11.01 11.60 -12.25
CA MET A 26 -10.13 11.47 -11.09
C MET A 26 -9.36 12.79 -10.85
N LYS A 27 -8.73 13.34 -11.90
CA LYS A 27 -8.00 14.61 -11.83
C LYS A 27 -8.88 15.75 -11.32
N LYS A 28 -10.13 15.87 -11.80
CA LYS A 28 -11.09 16.86 -11.32
C LYS A 28 -11.44 16.68 -9.84
N LYS A 29 -11.68 15.43 -9.41
CA LYS A 29 -11.95 15.12 -8.00
C LYS A 29 -10.77 15.53 -7.11
N VAL A 30 -9.53 15.18 -7.51
CA VAL A 30 -8.31 15.53 -6.78
C VAL A 30 -8.12 17.05 -6.75
N GLN A 31 -8.27 17.75 -7.88
CA GLN A 31 -8.12 19.21 -7.94
C GLN A 31 -9.11 19.95 -7.04
N ALA A 32 -10.30 19.41 -6.85
CA ALA A 32 -11.40 20.08 -6.13
C ALA A 32 -11.08 20.37 -4.65
N ILE A 33 -10.13 19.64 -4.03
CA ILE A 33 -9.75 19.84 -2.62
C ILE A 33 -8.57 20.81 -2.43
N TYR A 34 -8.01 21.36 -3.53
CA TYR A 34 -6.84 22.24 -3.47
C TYR A 34 -7.16 23.62 -4.06
N ASP A 35 -6.65 24.66 -3.40
CA ASP A 35 -6.74 26.08 -3.79
C ASP A 35 -5.61 26.52 -4.76
N PHE A 36 -4.78 25.57 -5.19
CA PHE A 36 -3.68 25.78 -6.14
C PHE A 36 -3.75 24.74 -7.25
N PRO A 37 -3.22 25.05 -8.46
CA PRO A 37 -3.20 24.08 -9.54
C PRO A 37 -2.28 22.90 -9.21
N ILE A 38 -2.82 21.68 -9.33
CA ILE A 38 -2.06 20.45 -9.18
C ILE A 38 -1.49 20.01 -10.52
N PHE A 39 -0.35 19.33 -10.50
CA PHE A 39 0.21 18.64 -11.64
C PHE A 39 -0.14 17.14 -11.57
N LEU A 40 -1.15 16.73 -12.33
CA LEU A 40 -1.62 15.35 -12.40
C LEU A 40 -1.94 15.01 -13.87
N GLU A 41 -0.88 14.85 -14.70
CA GLU A 41 -1.02 14.61 -16.13
C GLU A 41 -0.88 13.13 -16.51
N ARG A 42 -0.47 12.28 -15.57
CA ARG A 42 -0.31 10.84 -15.78
C ARG A 42 -0.74 10.05 -14.56
N PRO A 43 -1.34 8.85 -14.74
CA PRO A 43 -1.88 8.05 -13.64
C PRO A 43 -0.85 7.71 -12.55
N TYR A 44 0.40 7.43 -12.92
CA TYR A 44 1.45 7.07 -11.96
C TYR A 44 1.73 8.18 -10.92
N LYS A 45 1.45 9.45 -11.23
CA LYS A 45 1.56 10.57 -10.28
C LYS A 45 0.60 10.45 -9.10
N LEU A 46 -0.47 9.65 -9.22
CA LEU A 46 -1.38 9.36 -8.10
C LEU A 46 -0.68 8.69 -6.92
N CYS A 47 0.48 8.06 -7.10
CA CYS A 47 1.27 7.52 -5.99
C CYS A 47 1.61 8.60 -4.96
N ASP A 48 2.02 9.79 -5.41
CA ASP A 48 2.29 10.90 -4.51
C ASP A 48 1.03 11.43 -3.79
N PHE A 49 -0.17 11.24 -4.36
CA PHE A 49 -1.44 11.67 -3.79
C PHE A 49 -2.08 10.64 -2.85
N LYS A 50 -1.54 9.43 -2.72
CA LYS A 50 -2.06 8.39 -1.82
C LYS A 50 -2.31 8.90 -0.40
N PRO A 51 -1.42 9.73 0.23
CA PRO A 51 -1.66 10.27 1.57
C PRO A 51 -2.88 11.18 1.68
N ALA A 52 -3.35 11.72 0.58
CA ALA A 52 -4.52 12.60 0.53
C ALA A 52 -5.85 11.86 0.29
N TYR A 53 -5.84 10.55 0.08
CA TYR A 53 -7.04 9.79 -0.26
C TYR A 53 -8.13 9.87 0.82
N GLY A 54 -7.75 10.04 2.10
CA GLY A 54 -8.72 10.28 3.17
C GLY A 54 -9.58 11.54 2.99
N GLU A 55 -8.99 12.61 2.41
CA GLU A 55 -9.74 13.84 2.07
C GLU A 55 -10.39 13.74 0.68
N ILE A 56 -9.69 13.22 -0.32
CA ILE A 56 -10.19 13.09 -1.70
C ILE A 56 -11.46 12.24 -1.74
N PHE A 57 -11.50 11.16 -0.98
CA PHE A 57 -12.61 10.20 -0.93
C PHE A 57 -13.39 10.22 0.37
N ALA A 58 -13.44 11.39 1.05
CA ALA A 58 -14.08 11.53 2.35
C ALA A 58 -15.55 11.07 2.36
N ASP A 59 -16.31 11.35 1.28
CA ASP A 59 -17.70 10.92 1.16
C ASP A 59 -17.85 9.40 1.09
N GLU A 60 -16.95 8.75 0.39
CA GLU A 60 -16.91 7.30 0.22
C GLU A 60 -16.40 6.56 1.47
N LEU A 61 -15.65 7.28 2.31
CA LEU A 61 -14.95 6.72 3.49
C LEU A 61 -15.64 7.04 4.83
N LYS A 62 -16.64 7.89 4.86
CA LYS A 62 -17.25 8.47 6.08
C LYS A 62 -17.76 7.46 7.11
N ASP A 63 -18.13 6.25 6.66
CA ASP A 63 -18.72 5.21 7.51
C ASP A 63 -17.67 4.19 8.03
N TYR A 64 -16.37 4.46 7.82
CA TYR A 64 -15.28 3.58 8.22
C TYR A 64 -14.36 4.25 9.25
N ASP A 65 -13.90 3.48 10.25
CA ASP A 65 -12.98 3.96 11.29
C ASP A 65 -11.55 4.15 10.77
N PHE A 66 -11.20 3.41 9.71
CA PHE A 66 -9.91 3.49 9.04
C PHE A 66 -10.10 3.51 7.53
N TRP A 67 -9.21 4.19 6.85
CA TRP A 67 -9.02 4.13 5.40
C TRP A 67 -7.57 3.76 5.08
N GLY A 68 -7.33 3.33 3.86
CA GLY A 68 -5.98 3.00 3.43
C GLY A 68 -5.87 2.95 1.93
N HIS A 69 -4.65 2.74 1.48
CA HIS A 69 -4.34 2.50 0.08
C HIS A 69 -3.43 1.28 -0.04
N CYS A 70 -3.46 0.65 -1.18
CA CYS A 70 -2.52 -0.40 -1.53
C CYS A 70 -2.18 -0.35 -3.02
N ASP A 71 -1.05 -0.94 -3.37
CA ASP A 71 -0.69 -1.20 -4.76
C ASP A 71 -1.53 -2.37 -5.31
N ILE A 72 -1.64 -2.45 -6.63
CA ILE A 72 -2.47 -3.46 -7.29
C ILE A 72 -1.77 -4.79 -7.51
N ASP A 73 -0.46 -4.84 -7.29
CA ASP A 73 0.39 -6.02 -7.46
C ASP A 73 0.63 -6.76 -6.13
N LEU A 74 -0.40 -6.82 -5.29
CA LEU A 74 -0.43 -7.54 -4.02
C LEU A 74 -1.30 -8.80 -4.11
N VAL A 75 -0.82 -9.88 -3.52
CA VAL A 75 -1.66 -11.05 -3.18
C VAL A 75 -1.93 -11.04 -1.69
N TRP A 76 -3.19 -10.80 -1.32
CA TRP A 76 -3.60 -10.68 0.07
C TRP A 76 -3.82 -12.04 0.74
N GLY A 77 -3.27 -12.16 1.96
CA GLY A 77 -3.59 -13.20 2.92
C GLY A 77 -4.67 -12.72 3.91
N ASN A 78 -4.60 -13.21 5.15
CA ASN A 78 -5.54 -12.86 6.20
C ASN A 78 -5.18 -11.53 6.88
N ILE A 79 -5.65 -10.42 6.34
CA ILE A 79 -5.37 -9.07 6.84
C ILE A 79 -5.74 -8.92 8.33
N ARG A 80 -6.89 -9.49 8.76
CA ARG A 80 -7.41 -9.35 10.12
C ARG A 80 -6.57 -10.05 11.19
N LYS A 81 -5.73 -11.00 10.80
CA LYS A 81 -4.78 -11.66 11.69
C LYS A 81 -3.63 -10.72 12.10
N PHE A 82 -3.30 -9.73 11.26
CA PHE A 82 -2.19 -8.81 11.44
C PHE A 82 -2.67 -7.43 11.89
N TYR A 83 -3.71 -6.90 11.28
CA TYR A 83 -4.37 -5.67 11.68
C TYR A 83 -5.46 -5.96 12.72
N THR A 84 -4.99 -6.29 13.94
CA THR A 84 -5.87 -6.62 15.07
C THR A 84 -6.45 -5.35 15.70
N ASP A 85 -7.52 -5.49 16.48
CA ASP A 85 -8.12 -4.38 17.23
C ASP A 85 -7.10 -3.73 18.17
N GLU A 86 -6.14 -4.50 18.71
CA GLU A 86 -5.06 -3.98 19.55
C GLU A 86 -4.14 -3.05 18.75
N VAL A 87 -3.70 -3.46 17.58
CA VAL A 87 -2.88 -2.62 16.68
C VAL A 87 -3.63 -1.36 16.27
N LEU A 88 -4.89 -1.51 15.81
CA LEU A 88 -5.73 -0.40 15.38
C LEU A 88 -6.09 0.55 16.53
N GLY A 89 -6.15 0.05 17.76
CA GLY A 89 -6.38 0.86 18.97
C GLY A 89 -5.18 1.71 19.38
N GLN A 90 -3.95 1.28 19.04
CA GLN A 90 -2.72 1.93 19.44
C GLN A 90 -2.15 2.93 18.43
N TYR A 91 -2.40 2.70 17.13
CA TYR A 91 -1.75 3.45 16.06
C TYR A 91 -2.76 4.16 15.17
N GLU A 92 -2.48 5.42 14.83
CA GLU A 92 -3.25 6.16 13.82
C GLU A 92 -2.74 5.90 12.39
N LYS A 93 -1.48 5.42 12.24
CA LYS A 93 -0.90 4.97 10.96
C LYS A 93 -0.32 3.57 11.14
N VAL A 94 -0.71 2.66 10.26
CA VAL A 94 -0.23 1.28 10.19
C VAL A 94 0.37 1.04 8.81
N GLY A 95 1.60 0.55 8.77
CA GLY A 95 2.42 0.45 7.56
C GLY A 95 3.38 1.62 7.40
N PHE A 96 4.44 1.41 6.62
CA PHE A 96 5.51 2.39 6.42
C PHE A 96 6.04 2.43 4.98
N ASN A 97 5.75 1.41 4.17
CA ASN A 97 6.06 1.38 2.74
C ASN A 97 4.84 1.79 1.92
N GLY A 98 5.06 2.42 0.76
CA GLY A 98 3.98 2.95 -0.09
C GLY A 98 3.02 1.91 -0.66
N HIS A 99 3.42 0.63 -0.67
CA HIS A 99 2.60 -0.44 -1.24
C HIS A 99 1.38 -0.85 -0.40
N SER A 100 1.34 -0.56 0.91
CA SER A 100 0.13 -0.71 1.73
C SER A 100 0.24 0.08 3.03
N ASN A 101 -0.64 1.05 3.22
CA ASN A 101 -0.76 1.81 4.45
C ASN A 101 -2.23 1.96 4.86
N LEU A 102 -2.46 2.00 6.17
CA LEU A 102 -3.76 2.22 6.78
C LEU A 102 -3.69 3.42 7.73
N TYR A 103 -4.72 4.26 7.72
CA TYR A 103 -4.80 5.49 8.50
C TYR A 103 -6.13 5.55 9.24
N LYS A 104 -6.11 6.04 10.48
CA LYS A 104 -7.34 6.31 11.23
C LYS A 104 -8.16 7.38 10.53
N ASN A 105 -9.45 7.14 10.39
CA ASN A 105 -10.33 8.04 9.64
C ASN A 105 -10.84 9.18 10.53
N THR A 106 -9.96 10.12 10.84
CA THR A 106 -10.32 11.36 11.52
C THR A 106 -9.87 12.56 10.69
N PRO A 107 -10.55 13.71 10.79
CA PRO A 107 -10.16 14.91 10.03
C PRO A 107 -8.69 15.30 10.22
N GLU A 108 -8.17 15.15 11.42
CA GLU A 108 -6.78 15.43 11.75
C GLU A 108 -5.81 14.50 11.01
N VAL A 109 -6.06 13.19 11.04
CA VAL A 109 -5.20 12.19 10.39
C VAL A 109 -5.31 12.28 8.87
N CYS A 110 -6.51 12.50 8.33
CA CYS A 110 -6.72 12.69 6.89
C CYS A 110 -5.96 13.93 6.36
N ALA A 111 -5.85 14.99 7.15
CA ALA A 111 -5.13 16.21 6.79
C ALA A 111 -3.62 16.19 7.17
N ARG A 112 -3.12 15.12 7.78
CA ARG A 112 -1.74 15.03 8.31
C ARG A 112 -0.69 15.30 7.24
N TYR A 113 -0.88 14.86 6.01
CA TYR A 113 0.02 15.08 4.89
C TYR A 113 0.25 16.57 4.55
N ARG A 114 -0.63 17.46 5.02
CA ARG A 114 -0.53 18.92 4.83
C ARG A 114 0.47 19.58 5.77
N THR A 115 0.99 18.85 6.76
CA THR A 115 1.95 19.37 7.73
C THR A 115 3.23 19.81 7.03
N HIS A 116 3.65 21.05 7.29
CA HIS A 116 4.93 21.58 6.77
C HIS A 116 6.03 21.30 7.80
N ILE A 117 7.05 20.59 7.37
CA ILE A 117 8.28 20.35 8.14
C ILE A 117 9.42 21.02 7.41
N GLU A 118 10.15 21.91 8.09
CA GLU A 118 11.26 22.65 7.49
C GLU A 118 12.35 21.70 6.94
N GLY A 119 12.77 21.93 5.70
CA GLY A 119 13.79 21.12 5.01
C GLY A 119 13.29 19.74 4.53
N LYS A 120 11.99 19.44 4.66
CA LYS A 120 11.38 18.18 4.19
C LYS A 120 10.42 18.43 3.02
N MET A 121 9.95 17.34 2.40
CA MET A 121 8.96 17.42 1.34
C MET A 121 7.67 18.05 1.85
N TYR A 122 7.15 19.01 1.09
CA TYR A 122 5.87 19.64 1.39
C TYR A 122 4.86 19.35 0.28
N TYR A 123 3.66 18.95 0.64
CA TYR A 123 2.65 18.49 -0.32
C TYR A 123 2.37 19.49 -1.46
N ARG A 124 2.38 20.81 -1.19
CA ARG A 124 2.13 21.81 -2.23
C ARG A 124 3.22 21.78 -3.32
N ASP A 125 4.46 21.60 -2.93
CA ASP A 125 5.59 21.52 -3.87
C ASP A 125 5.55 20.21 -4.65
N VAL A 126 5.26 19.10 -3.94
CA VAL A 126 5.13 17.75 -4.53
C VAL A 126 4.00 17.70 -5.56
N TYR A 127 2.85 18.28 -5.23
CA TYR A 127 1.65 18.18 -6.07
C TYR A 127 1.62 19.17 -7.23
N SER A 128 2.48 20.19 -7.21
CA SER A 128 2.53 21.25 -8.23
C SER A 128 3.47 20.94 -9.41
N VAL A 129 4.24 19.85 -9.39
CA VAL A 129 5.25 19.56 -10.41
C VAL A 129 5.15 18.14 -10.96
N ASP A 130 5.61 17.96 -12.21
CA ASP A 130 5.67 16.65 -12.89
C ASP A 130 6.92 15.86 -12.48
N LYS A 131 7.01 15.52 -11.20
CA LYS A 131 8.07 14.67 -10.67
C LYS A 131 7.45 13.71 -9.67
N GLY A 132 7.85 12.44 -9.70
CA GLY A 132 7.54 11.48 -8.64
C GLY A 132 8.47 11.71 -7.45
N PHE A 133 7.90 11.73 -6.26
CA PHE A 133 8.61 11.99 -5.01
C PHE A 133 8.54 10.82 -4.04
N ALA A 134 7.69 9.82 -4.30
CA ALA A 134 7.31 8.80 -3.32
C ALA A 134 6.87 9.44 -2.00
N PHE A 135 5.98 10.44 -2.10
CA PHE A 135 5.52 11.20 -0.94
C PHE A 135 4.75 10.33 0.07
N ASP A 136 4.13 9.26 -0.40
CA ASP A 136 3.47 8.23 0.40
C ASP A 136 4.42 7.38 1.28
N GLU A 137 5.72 7.44 1.01
CA GLU A 137 6.80 6.75 1.74
C GLU A 137 7.62 7.75 2.56
N PRO A 138 8.81 8.22 2.10
CA PRO A 138 9.64 9.09 2.93
C PRO A 138 8.96 10.41 3.28
N GLY A 139 8.06 10.95 2.44
CA GLY A 139 7.37 12.19 2.75
C GLY A 139 6.46 12.06 3.98
N MET A 140 5.69 10.99 4.06
CA MET A 140 4.85 10.71 5.22
C MET A 140 5.66 10.28 6.44
N ASP A 141 6.72 9.50 6.25
CA ASP A 141 7.58 9.08 7.36
C ASP A 141 8.27 10.27 8.02
N ASP A 142 8.78 11.25 7.26
CA ASP A 142 9.34 12.49 7.76
C ASP A 142 8.34 13.29 8.63
N ILE A 143 7.08 13.35 8.20
CA ILE A 143 6.03 14.06 8.94
C ILE A 143 5.74 13.35 10.29
N TYR A 144 5.53 12.04 10.27
CA TYR A 144 5.23 11.28 11.48
C TYR A 144 6.40 11.28 12.47
N GLU A 145 7.64 11.19 11.97
CA GLU A 145 8.85 11.27 12.79
C GLU A 145 9.01 12.65 13.45
N ALA A 146 8.86 13.74 12.68
CA ALA A 146 8.96 15.09 13.19
C ALA A 146 7.90 15.41 14.26
N LEU A 147 6.69 14.86 14.10
CA LEU A 147 5.60 15.01 15.06
C LEU A 147 5.71 14.02 16.24
N GLN A 148 6.67 13.11 16.22
CA GLN A 148 6.87 12.06 17.23
C GLN A 148 5.63 11.18 17.43
N ILE A 149 4.86 10.95 16.35
CA ILE A 149 3.67 10.10 16.35
C ILE A 149 4.10 8.66 16.02
N PRO A 150 3.77 7.68 16.87
CA PRO A 150 4.16 6.31 16.65
C PRO A 150 3.44 5.72 15.43
N VAL A 151 4.19 4.98 14.62
CA VAL A 151 3.69 4.24 13.45
C VAL A 151 3.95 2.75 13.67
N TYR A 152 2.98 1.91 13.33
CA TYR A 152 3.19 0.47 13.31
C TYR A 152 4.02 0.07 12.09
N LYS A 153 5.28 -0.33 12.34
CA LYS A 153 6.28 -0.64 11.30
C LYS A 153 6.73 -2.11 11.31
N LYS A 154 5.88 -3.01 11.79
CA LYS A 154 6.21 -4.44 11.74
C LYS A 154 6.16 -4.95 10.30
N ILE A 155 7.14 -5.78 9.94
CA ILE A 155 7.20 -6.43 8.65
C ILE A 155 6.34 -7.71 8.71
N ASP A 156 5.06 -7.57 8.42
CA ASP A 156 4.09 -8.66 8.36
C ASP A 156 3.77 -9.07 6.90
N PHE A 157 4.61 -8.69 5.95
CA PHE A 157 4.44 -8.88 4.50
C PHE A 157 5.71 -9.43 3.85
N ALA A 158 5.53 -10.10 2.74
CA ALA A 158 6.62 -10.55 1.87
C ALA A 158 6.78 -9.57 0.71
N ASN A 159 7.93 -8.89 0.63
CA ASN A 159 8.29 -8.03 -0.49
C ASN A 159 9.33 -8.72 -1.36
N LEU A 160 9.05 -8.92 -2.65
CA LEU A 160 9.96 -9.59 -3.57
C LEU A 160 10.98 -8.59 -4.14
N LEU A 161 12.22 -9.02 -4.33
CA LEU A 161 13.26 -8.23 -4.98
C LEU A 161 12.85 -7.79 -6.39
N LYS A 162 12.89 -6.49 -6.67
CA LYS A 162 12.33 -5.87 -7.88
C LYS A 162 12.87 -6.40 -9.20
N TYR A 163 14.15 -6.71 -9.28
CA TYR A 163 14.82 -7.05 -10.53
C TYR A 163 15.32 -8.49 -10.59
N ASP A 164 14.87 -9.33 -9.66
CA ASP A 164 15.24 -10.75 -9.65
C ASP A 164 14.13 -11.60 -10.26
N TYR A 165 14.49 -12.64 -11.02
CA TYR A 165 13.53 -13.59 -11.59
C TYR A 165 13.08 -14.66 -10.59
N GLY A 166 13.81 -14.82 -9.46
CA GLY A 166 13.44 -15.68 -8.34
C GLY A 166 12.39 -15.06 -7.44
N PHE A 167 11.83 -15.84 -6.53
CA PHE A 167 10.95 -15.36 -5.47
C PHE A 167 11.77 -14.99 -4.23
N PHE A 168 12.82 -14.18 -4.39
CA PHE A 168 13.68 -13.73 -3.30
C PHE A 168 13.03 -12.55 -2.57
N LEU A 169 13.03 -12.60 -1.23
CA LEU A 169 12.54 -11.49 -0.42
C LEU A 169 13.58 -10.37 -0.35
N ASP A 170 13.09 -9.14 -0.44
CA ASP A 170 13.88 -7.92 -0.29
C ASP A 170 14.29 -7.67 1.18
N TRP A 171 13.51 -8.18 2.10
CA TRP A 171 13.73 -8.02 3.53
C TRP A 171 14.41 -9.25 4.12
N GLY A 172 15.49 -9.01 4.82
CA GLY A 172 16.18 -10.05 5.54
C GLY A 172 17.60 -9.62 5.89
N LYS A 173 18.17 -10.28 6.88
CA LYS A 173 19.59 -10.15 7.15
C LYS A 173 20.35 -10.93 6.09
N GLU A 174 21.55 -10.48 5.73
CA GLU A 174 22.43 -11.18 4.79
C GLU A 174 22.66 -12.64 5.20
N GLU A 175 22.78 -12.90 6.51
CA GLU A 175 22.89 -14.23 7.10
C GLU A 175 21.70 -15.16 6.84
N ASP A 176 20.54 -14.60 6.50
CA ASP A 176 19.30 -15.32 6.19
C ASP A 176 19.04 -15.49 4.68
N ALA A 177 19.94 -14.98 3.83
CA ALA A 177 19.77 -15.01 2.37
C ALA A 177 19.57 -16.44 1.82
N TYR A 178 20.22 -17.46 2.43
CA TYR A 178 20.08 -18.87 2.06
C TYR A 178 18.63 -19.37 2.15
N LYS A 179 17.78 -18.76 2.98
CA LYS A 179 16.35 -19.10 3.12
C LYS A 179 15.55 -18.77 1.86
N ASN A 180 16.09 -17.94 0.97
CA ASN A 180 15.48 -17.61 -0.32
C ASN A 180 15.76 -18.64 -1.42
N GLU A 181 16.79 -19.47 -1.28
CA GLU A 181 17.21 -20.41 -2.33
C GLU A 181 16.18 -21.53 -2.57
N HIS A 182 15.56 -22.00 -1.49
CA HIS A 182 14.59 -23.09 -1.53
C HIS A 182 13.33 -22.68 -0.80
N GLN A 183 12.46 -21.94 -1.48
CA GLN A 183 11.20 -21.48 -0.94
C GLN A 183 10.07 -21.56 -1.96
N VAL A 184 8.86 -21.65 -1.45
CA VAL A 184 7.63 -21.58 -2.24
C VAL A 184 6.56 -20.84 -1.43
N PHE A 185 5.73 -20.06 -2.12
CA PHE A 185 4.56 -19.42 -1.54
C PHE A 185 3.32 -20.20 -1.92
N THR A 186 2.46 -20.43 -0.96
CA THR A 186 1.14 -21.03 -1.19
C THR A 186 0.05 -20.09 -0.66
N TRP A 187 -1.07 -20.05 -1.38
CA TRP A 187 -2.26 -19.35 -0.95
C TRP A 187 -3.42 -20.32 -0.92
N HIS A 188 -4.09 -20.41 0.23
CA HIS A 188 -5.26 -21.27 0.39
C HIS A 188 -6.27 -20.63 1.35
N ASN A 189 -7.50 -20.41 0.87
CA ASN A 189 -8.60 -19.85 1.68
C ASN A 189 -8.20 -18.59 2.48
N GLY A 190 -7.50 -17.64 1.82
CA GLY A 190 -7.04 -16.40 2.45
C GLY A 190 -5.79 -16.53 3.32
N THR A 191 -5.20 -17.71 3.45
CA THR A 191 -3.93 -17.89 4.16
C THR A 191 -2.78 -17.91 3.16
N LEU A 192 -1.84 -16.99 3.33
CA LEU A 192 -0.62 -16.89 2.52
C LEU A 192 0.57 -17.39 3.35
N LEU A 193 1.15 -18.50 2.93
CA LEU A 193 2.30 -19.13 3.59
C LEU A 193 3.53 -19.11 2.69
N ARG A 194 4.67 -18.81 3.28
CA ARG A 194 6.00 -19.10 2.75
C ARG A 194 6.48 -20.40 3.37
N HIS A 195 6.88 -21.36 2.56
CA HIS A 195 7.58 -22.56 2.97
C HIS A 195 9.02 -22.44 2.54
N TYR A 196 9.97 -22.61 3.43
CA TYR A 196 11.40 -22.48 3.13
C TYR A 196 12.26 -23.48 3.91
N LEU A 197 13.49 -23.74 3.43
CA LEU A 197 14.43 -24.58 4.15
C LEU A 197 15.25 -23.73 5.12
N ASP A 198 15.25 -24.14 6.38
CA ASP A 198 16.09 -23.61 7.44
C ASP A 198 16.91 -24.74 8.06
N HIS A 199 18.22 -24.77 7.77
CA HIS A 199 19.13 -25.83 8.22
C HIS A 199 18.59 -27.25 7.94
N GLY A 200 18.08 -27.47 6.73
CA GLY A 200 17.56 -28.76 6.27
C GLY A 200 16.17 -29.13 6.81
N LYS A 201 15.49 -28.22 7.50
CA LYS A 201 14.10 -28.39 7.97
C LYS A 201 13.18 -27.44 7.24
N ILE A 202 12.00 -27.94 6.87
CA ILE A 202 10.94 -27.08 6.32
C ILE A 202 10.40 -26.23 7.45
N LYS A 203 10.32 -24.93 7.21
CA LYS A 203 9.68 -23.93 8.07
C LYS A 203 8.55 -23.24 7.31
N ASP A 204 7.52 -22.88 8.04
CA ASP A 204 6.38 -22.13 7.52
C ASP A 204 6.31 -20.75 8.17
N GLU A 205 6.01 -19.75 7.37
CA GLU A 205 5.87 -18.37 7.80
C GLU A 205 4.64 -17.76 7.11
N GLU A 206 3.71 -17.19 7.89
CA GLU A 206 2.51 -16.59 7.35
C GLU A 206 2.68 -15.10 7.16
N TYR A 207 2.24 -14.60 6.01
CA TYR A 207 2.30 -13.19 5.65
C TYR A 207 0.91 -12.61 5.42
N MET A 208 0.77 -11.31 5.73
CA MET A 208 -0.43 -10.53 5.45
C MET A 208 -0.66 -10.36 3.95
N TYR A 209 0.42 -10.14 3.18
CA TYR A 209 0.39 -10.09 1.72
C TYR A 209 1.78 -10.39 1.12
N LEU A 210 1.77 -10.73 -0.17
CA LEU A 210 2.94 -10.83 -1.03
C LEU A 210 2.91 -9.68 -2.03
N HIS A 211 3.98 -8.87 -2.08
CA HIS A 211 4.15 -7.77 -3.02
C HIS A 211 5.07 -8.15 -4.16
N TYR A 212 4.58 -8.04 -5.38
CA TYR A 212 5.34 -8.41 -6.59
C TYR A 212 6.28 -7.32 -7.09
N TRP A 213 6.15 -6.10 -6.58
CA TRP A 213 7.00 -4.95 -6.88
C TRP A 213 7.20 -4.71 -8.39
N CYS A 214 6.10 -4.46 -9.12
CA CYS A 214 6.08 -4.19 -10.56
C CYS A 214 6.71 -5.29 -11.43
N ARG A 215 6.74 -6.54 -10.98
CA ARG A 215 7.27 -7.66 -11.75
C ARG A 215 6.29 -8.09 -12.84
N PRO A 216 6.77 -8.33 -14.07
CA PRO A 216 5.96 -9.03 -15.06
C PRO A 216 5.62 -10.42 -14.52
N THR A 217 4.34 -10.70 -14.37
CA THR A 217 3.89 -11.98 -13.83
C THR A 217 2.98 -12.68 -14.81
N THR A 218 3.24 -13.95 -15.07
CA THR A 218 2.34 -14.82 -15.82
C THR A 218 1.70 -15.79 -14.85
N PHE A 219 0.38 -15.74 -14.74
CA PHE A 219 -0.37 -16.69 -13.93
C PHE A 219 -0.80 -17.87 -14.82
N ALA A 220 -0.43 -19.08 -14.42
CA ALA A 220 -1.01 -20.30 -14.94
C ALA A 220 -1.93 -20.89 -13.88
N ILE A 221 -3.23 -20.63 -13.99
CA ILE A 221 -4.23 -21.27 -13.13
C ILE A 221 -4.45 -22.68 -13.67
N LYS A 222 -4.08 -23.69 -12.88
CA LYS A 222 -4.53 -25.06 -13.09
C LYS A 222 -5.70 -25.31 -12.16
N GLU A 223 -6.87 -25.54 -12.72
CA GLU A 223 -7.97 -26.13 -11.97
C GLU A 223 -7.58 -27.58 -11.63
N TYR A 224 -7.60 -27.94 -10.38
CA TYR A 224 -7.39 -29.30 -9.88
C TYR A 224 -8.73 -29.88 -9.43
#